data_50652c61a1bee903be0b5078b6e745b2
#
_entry.id   50652c61a1bee903be0b5078b6e745b2
#
_cell.length_a   1.000
_cell.length_b   1.000
_cell.length_c   1.000
_cell.angle_alpha   90.00
_cell.angle_beta   90.00
_cell.angle_gamma   90.00
#
_symmetry.space_group_name_H-M   'P 1'
#
loop_
_entity.id
_entity.type
_entity.pdbx_description
1 polymer ?
#
loop_
_entity_poly.entity_id
_entity_poly.type
_entity_poly.pdbx_seq_one_letter_code
_entity_poly.pdbx_strand_id
1 'polypeptide(L)'
;MPDSPVSIAYRSAMEVIAAAEPDVARAIVGELESQRRQLKLIASENYASPAVLLAMGNWLSDKYAEGTPGHRFYAGCEMVDRIETLATDHAKALFGAKHAYVQPHSGIDANLVAYWAILAHRVESPALAEVGAKHVNDLEPAVWERLRQDLHDQRMMGMSLDAGGHLTHGFRPNISGKLFNQASYGVDPESGLLDYGAIAAQAREFRPLVLVAGYSAYPRNPNFATLAEIAAEVGATFMVDMAHFAGLVAGKVLTGDFNPVRHADVVTSTTHKSLRGPRGGLVLCTEEYAPDVDRGCPMVLGGPLPNIMAAKAVALAEARQDSFADYACRIVDNAHALADGLLRRDVRLVTGGTDNHLVLMDVGASFGLTGRQAEQALLDAGVVTNRNSVPRDANGAWYTSGVRLGTPALTTLGFNTGELDEVADVIVTALRATTPANATAKAKFNQDPATAEACRARCADLLSRHRLYPEIEL
;
A
#
# COMPACT_ATOMS: atom_id res chain seq x y z
N MET A 1 -5.12 17.99 25.68
CA MET A 1 -4.56 18.76 26.81
C MET A 1 -3.56 19.74 26.25
N PRO A 2 -3.79 21.08 26.34
CA PRO A 2 -2.97 22.09 25.68
C PRO A 2 -1.49 22.06 26.10
N ASP A 3 -1.20 21.51 27.26
CA ASP A 3 0.15 21.44 27.84
C ASP A 3 0.82 20.06 27.67
N SER A 4 0.30 19.19 26.79
CA SER A 4 0.99 17.93 26.49
C SER A 4 2.32 18.23 25.76
N PRO A 5 3.39 17.44 26.00
CA PRO A 5 4.64 17.62 25.27
C PRO A 5 4.46 17.57 23.74
N VAL A 6 3.51 16.79 23.26
CA VAL A 6 3.18 16.66 21.82
C VAL A 6 2.54 17.96 21.32
N SER A 7 1.56 18.54 22.04
CA SER A 7 0.93 19.79 21.66
C SER A 7 1.94 20.97 21.64
N ILE A 8 2.79 21.04 22.66
CA ILE A 8 3.84 22.07 22.72
C ILE A 8 4.78 21.96 21.53
N ALA A 9 5.24 20.74 21.20
CA ALA A 9 6.14 20.51 20.06
C ALA A 9 5.51 20.95 18.75
N TYR A 10 4.24 20.60 18.50
CA TYR A 10 3.57 20.98 17.24
C TYR A 10 3.26 22.47 17.17
N ARG A 11 2.83 23.11 18.25
CA ARG A 11 2.63 24.59 18.28
C ARG A 11 3.92 25.32 17.96
N SER A 12 5.02 24.97 18.65
CA SER A 12 6.31 25.61 18.39
C SER A 12 6.80 25.37 16.97
N ALA A 13 6.60 24.14 16.43
CA ALA A 13 6.94 23.84 15.04
C ALA A 13 6.12 24.69 14.06
N MET A 14 4.80 24.85 14.28
CA MET A 14 3.95 25.69 13.43
C MET A 14 4.33 27.17 13.49
N GLU A 15 4.72 27.69 14.66
CA GLU A 15 5.23 29.08 14.80
C GLU A 15 6.51 29.27 13.96
N VAL A 16 7.46 28.35 14.02
CA VAL A 16 8.71 28.40 13.24
C VAL A 16 8.43 28.33 11.74
N ILE A 17 7.55 27.42 11.31
CA ILE A 17 7.17 27.29 9.90
C ILE A 17 6.43 28.55 9.43
N ALA A 18 5.50 29.07 10.22
CA ALA A 18 4.74 30.26 9.89
C ALA A 18 5.61 31.53 9.76
N ALA A 19 6.69 31.61 10.54
CA ALA A 19 7.65 32.69 10.41
C ALA A 19 8.43 32.66 9.07
N ALA A 20 8.62 31.45 8.51
CA ALA A 20 9.30 31.26 7.23
C ALA A 20 8.32 31.30 6.03
N GLU A 21 7.20 30.58 6.13
CA GLU A 21 6.17 30.51 5.08
C GLU A 21 4.78 30.24 5.70
N PRO A 22 4.00 31.34 5.91
CA PRO A 22 2.70 31.25 6.60
C PRO A 22 1.67 30.37 5.88
N ASP A 23 1.72 30.29 4.55
CA ASP A 23 0.76 29.50 3.78
C ASP A 23 0.98 27.99 4.00
N VAL A 24 2.21 27.54 4.16
CA VAL A 24 2.54 26.16 4.49
C VAL A 24 2.01 25.81 5.88
N ALA A 25 2.22 26.66 6.88
CA ALA A 25 1.71 26.43 8.23
C ALA A 25 0.17 26.33 8.22
N ARG A 26 -0.52 27.25 7.53
CA ARG A 26 -1.99 27.24 7.39
C ARG A 26 -2.48 25.96 6.69
N ALA A 27 -1.79 25.50 5.64
CA ALA A 27 -2.16 24.27 4.93
C ALA A 27 -2.02 23.04 5.83
N ILE A 28 -0.95 22.94 6.63
CA ILE A 28 -0.74 21.83 7.57
C ILE A 28 -1.84 21.79 8.64
N VAL A 29 -2.17 22.94 9.23
CA VAL A 29 -3.26 23.05 10.22
C VAL A 29 -4.60 22.73 9.58
N GLY A 30 -4.87 23.27 8.38
CA GLY A 30 -6.10 23.03 7.63
C GLY A 30 -6.30 21.56 7.27
N GLU A 31 -5.23 20.85 6.95
CA GLU A 31 -5.29 19.40 6.69
C GLU A 31 -5.69 18.61 7.95
N LEU A 32 -5.11 18.94 9.12
CA LEU A 32 -5.49 18.29 10.37
C LEU A 32 -6.97 18.53 10.69
N GLU A 33 -7.46 19.77 10.50
CA GLU A 33 -8.87 20.10 10.70
C GLU A 33 -9.79 19.35 9.72
N SER A 34 -9.37 19.23 8.45
CA SER A 34 -10.09 18.45 7.44
C SER A 34 -10.19 16.98 7.83
N GLN A 35 -9.09 16.36 8.24
CA GLN A 35 -9.04 14.98 8.70
C GLN A 35 -9.89 14.73 9.97
N ARG A 36 -10.08 15.74 10.81
CA ARG A 36 -10.94 15.68 12.00
C ARG A 36 -12.45 15.79 11.70
N ARG A 37 -12.82 16.19 10.48
CA ARG A 37 -14.22 16.43 10.08
C ARG A 37 -14.78 15.42 9.11
N GLN A 38 -13.95 14.55 8.52
CA GLN A 38 -14.34 13.64 7.46
C GLN A 38 -13.99 12.20 7.84
N LEU A 39 -14.93 11.27 7.59
CA LEU A 39 -14.68 9.83 7.74
C LEU A 39 -13.74 9.34 6.64
N LYS A 40 -12.53 8.96 7.02
CA LYS A 40 -11.51 8.50 6.09
C LYS A 40 -11.63 7.00 5.83
N LEU A 41 -12.09 6.64 4.64
CA LEU A 41 -12.23 5.26 4.16
C LEU A 41 -11.34 4.95 2.95
N ILE A 42 -10.35 5.78 2.64
CA ILE A 42 -9.33 5.44 1.64
C ILE A 42 -8.47 4.31 2.20
N ALA A 43 -8.51 3.15 1.54
CA ALA A 43 -7.90 1.92 2.04
C ALA A 43 -6.36 1.97 2.16
N SER A 44 -5.71 2.91 1.46
CA SER A 44 -4.27 3.14 1.48
C SER A 44 -3.83 4.25 2.44
N GLU A 45 -4.76 4.84 3.20
CA GLU A 45 -4.44 5.88 4.18
C GLU A 45 -4.62 5.39 5.61
N ASN A 46 -3.84 5.98 6.52
CA ASN A 46 -3.88 5.70 7.93
C ASN A 46 -3.29 6.88 8.72
N TYR A 47 -3.40 6.83 10.04
CA TYR A 47 -2.86 7.83 10.93
C TYR A 47 -1.65 7.26 11.70
N ALA A 48 -0.46 7.79 11.42
CA ALA A 48 0.75 7.44 12.16
C ALA A 48 0.72 8.00 13.59
N SER A 49 1.45 7.39 14.51
CA SER A 49 1.57 7.92 15.87
C SER A 49 2.31 9.29 15.88
N PRO A 50 2.08 10.14 16.90
CA PRO A 50 2.87 11.36 17.06
C PRO A 50 4.38 11.09 17.12
N ALA A 51 4.83 9.97 17.70
CA ALA A 51 6.23 9.59 17.75
C ALA A 51 6.81 9.35 16.35
N VAL A 52 6.07 8.65 15.49
CA VAL A 52 6.46 8.44 14.09
C VAL A 52 6.53 9.77 13.33
N LEU A 53 5.52 10.65 13.49
CA LEU A 53 5.49 11.94 12.84
C LEU A 53 6.66 12.85 13.28
N LEU A 54 6.93 12.92 14.58
CA LEU A 54 8.04 13.72 15.14
C LEU A 54 9.41 13.17 14.71
N ALA A 55 9.55 11.85 14.54
CA ALA A 55 10.78 11.23 14.08
C ALA A 55 11.15 11.59 12.63
N MET A 56 10.22 12.11 11.82
CA MET A 56 10.50 12.53 10.44
C MET A 56 11.15 13.91 10.33
N GLY A 57 10.91 14.83 11.29
CA GLY A 57 11.34 16.21 11.24
C GLY A 57 12.57 16.49 12.11
N ASN A 58 13.76 16.04 11.67
CA ASN A 58 15.00 16.27 12.43
C ASN A 58 16.24 16.38 11.53
N TRP A 59 17.39 16.66 12.12
CA TRP A 59 18.68 16.88 11.44
C TRP A 59 19.28 15.67 10.75
N LEU A 60 18.71 14.45 10.91
CA LEU A 60 19.09 13.31 10.07
C LEU A 60 18.79 13.56 8.60
N SER A 61 17.90 14.50 8.28
CA SER A 61 17.64 15.00 6.93
C SER A 61 18.89 15.59 6.25
N ASP A 62 19.86 16.07 7.03
CA ASP A 62 21.07 16.71 6.53
C ASP A 62 22.18 15.69 6.15
N LYS A 63 21.94 14.39 6.40
CA LYS A 63 22.94 13.33 6.19
C LYS A 63 22.85 12.69 4.82
N TYR A 64 24.01 12.47 4.21
CA TYR A 64 24.17 11.64 3.03
C TYR A 64 24.74 10.27 3.45
N ALA A 65 24.08 9.15 3.08
CA ALA A 65 24.41 7.83 3.62
C ALA A 65 24.22 6.69 2.58
N GLU A 66 24.70 6.89 1.34
CA GLU A 66 24.68 5.83 0.32
C GLU A 66 25.49 4.62 0.77
N GLY A 67 25.07 3.42 0.37
CA GLY A 67 25.60 2.14 0.81
C GLY A 67 24.75 1.54 1.95
N THR A 68 25.31 0.59 2.67
CA THR A 68 24.66 -0.15 3.77
C THR A 68 25.42 0.04 5.08
N PRO A 69 24.89 -0.31 6.25
CA PRO A 69 25.58 -0.22 7.53
C PRO A 69 26.97 -0.87 7.48
N GLY A 70 28.00 -0.12 7.91
CA GLY A 70 29.38 -0.55 7.86
C GLY A 70 30.07 -0.49 6.48
N HIS A 71 29.32 -0.22 5.42
CA HIS A 71 29.80 -0.13 4.03
C HIS A 71 29.25 1.12 3.32
N ARG A 72 29.47 2.30 3.93
CA ARG A 72 29.03 3.58 3.38
C ARG A 72 30.06 4.18 2.44
N PHE A 73 29.56 4.90 1.44
CA PHE A 73 30.41 5.71 0.55
C PHE A 73 30.85 7.02 1.21
N TYR A 74 30.26 7.40 2.34
CA TYR A 74 30.51 8.63 3.08
C TYR A 74 30.92 8.36 4.52
N ALA A 75 31.85 9.13 5.04
CA ALA A 75 32.27 9.08 6.45
C ALA A 75 31.20 9.71 7.36
N GLY A 76 31.24 9.41 8.66
CA GLY A 76 30.42 10.02 9.70
C GLY A 76 28.95 9.52 9.65
N CYS A 77 28.73 8.24 9.32
CA CYS A 77 27.41 7.63 9.21
C CYS A 77 27.05 6.73 10.40
N GLU A 78 27.82 6.74 11.48
CA GLU A 78 27.68 5.79 12.61
C GLU A 78 26.27 5.82 13.22
N MET A 79 25.64 7.01 13.34
CA MET A 79 24.29 7.13 13.89
C MET A 79 23.23 6.69 12.86
N VAL A 80 23.48 6.91 11.57
CA VAL A 80 22.61 6.40 10.50
C VAL A 80 22.67 4.88 10.46
N ASP A 81 23.86 4.29 10.56
CA ASP A 81 24.06 2.84 10.63
C ASP A 81 23.27 2.22 11.78
N ARG A 82 23.33 2.85 12.95
CA ARG A 82 22.57 2.41 14.13
C ARG A 82 21.07 2.45 13.89
N ILE A 83 20.55 3.51 13.28
CA ILE A 83 19.13 3.68 12.98
C ILE A 83 18.67 2.64 11.94
N GLU A 84 19.44 2.48 10.87
CA GLU A 84 19.10 1.52 9.81
C GLU A 84 19.14 0.08 10.33
N THR A 85 20.14 -0.26 11.15
CA THR A 85 20.23 -1.56 11.81
C THR A 85 19.00 -1.81 12.71
N LEU A 86 18.60 -0.83 13.53
CA LEU A 86 17.41 -0.94 14.37
C LEU A 86 16.14 -1.18 13.53
N ALA A 87 15.95 -0.43 12.45
CA ALA A 87 14.80 -0.57 11.57
C ALA A 87 14.79 -1.95 10.90
N THR A 88 15.94 -2.41 10.41
CA THR A 88 16.14 -3.74 9.81
C THR A 88 15.83 -4.86 10.80
N ASP A 89 16.37 -4.78 12.02
CA ASP A 89 16.14 -5.79 13.06
C ASP A 89 14.68 -5.85 13.49
N HIS A 90 14.03 -4.69 13.62
CA HIS A 90 12.60 -4.64 13.90
C HIS A 90 11.76 -5.26 12.76
N ALA A 91 12.10 -4.98 11.50
CA ALA A 91 11.41 -5.56 10.35
C ALA A 91 11.59 -7.08 10.31
N LYS A 92 12.81 -7.58 10.47
CA LYS A 92 13.11 -9.02 10.51
C LYS A 92 12.34 -9.72 11.63
N ALA A 93 12.37 -9.16 12.83
CA ALA A 93 11.68 -9.74 13.99
C ALA A 93 10.14 -9.71 13.83
N LEU A 94 9.59 -8.63 13.29
CA LEU A 94 8.15 -8.44 13.09
C LEU A 94 7.58 -9.45 12.09
N PHE A 95 8.23 -9.58 10.94
CA PHE A 95 7.75 -10.40 9.83
C PHE A 95 8.30 -11.83 9.83
N GLY A 96 9.34 -12.13 10.62
CA GLY A 96 10.04 -13.41 10.58
C GLY A 96 10.88 -13.59 9.31
N ALA A 97 11.31 -12.49 8.70
CA ALA A 97 12.10 -12.51 7.47
C ALA A 97 13.59 -12.79 7.74
N LYS A 98 14.25 -13.42 6.77
CA LYS A 98 15.71 -13.67 6.84
C LYS A 98 16.50 -12.40 6.62
N HIS A 99 16.08 -11.56 5.67
CA HIS A 99 16.69 -10.28 5.35
C HIS A 99 15.63 -9.19 5.23
N ALA A 100 15.98 -7.94 5.54
CA ALA A 100 15.14 -6.77 5.41
C ALA A 100 15.97 -5.57 4.95
N TYR A 101 15.45 -4.83 3.98
CA TYR A 101 16.05 -3.63 3.41
C TYR A 101 15.07 -2.46 3.55
N VAL A 102 15.43 -1.45 4.33
CA VAL A 102 14.52 -0.39 4.80
C VAL A 102 14.72 0.96 4.09
N GLN A 103 15.63 1.04 3.13
CA GLN A 103 15.98 2.29 2.46
C GLN A 103 14.95 2.80 1.44
N PRO A 104 14.11 1.99 0.74
CA PRO A 104 13.23 2.49 -0.31
C PRO A 104 12.37 3.67 0.17
N HIS A 105 12.29 4.74 -0.66
CA HIS A 105 11.57 5.97 -0.33
C HIS A 105 10.05 5.81 -0.49
N SER A 106 9.62 4.85 -1.30
CA SER A 106 8.22 4.53 -1.56
C SER A 106 8.01 3.05 -1.86
N GLY A 107 6.75 2.62 -2.01
CA GLY A 107 6.44 1.24 -2.43
C GLY A 107 6.90 0.94 -3.86
N ILE A 108 6.84 1.92 -4.77
CA ILE A 108 7.33 1.72 -6.14
C ILE A 108 8.85 1.55 -6.15
N ASP A 109 9.59 2.27 -5.31
CA ASP A 109 11.04 2.10 -5.18
C ASP A 109 11.39 0.72 -4.62
N ALA A 110 10.60 0.22 -3.65
CA ALA A 110 10.76 -1.14 -3.14
C ALA A 110 10.55 -2.18 -4.25
N ASN A 111 9.54 -2.00 -5.11
CA ASN A 111 9.31 -2.88 -6.26
C ASN A 111 10.44 -2.76 -7.30
N LEU A 112 10.96 -1.56 -7.57
CA LEU A 112 12.09 -1.37 -8.50
C LEU A 112 13.37 -2.02 -7.98
N VAL A 113 13.67 -1.91 -6.68
CA VAL A 113 14.79 -2.62 -6.05
C VAL A 113 14.62 -4.14 -6.18
N ALA A 114 13.41 -4.65 -5.94
CA ALA A 114 13.12 -6.07 -6.08
C ALA A 114 13.31 -6.54 -7.53
N TYR A 115 12.78 -5.81 -8.51
CA TYR A 115 12.94 -6.16 -9.93
C TYR A 115 14.39 -6.12 -10.37
N TRP A 116 15.12 -5.08 -9.97
CA TRP A 116 16.54 -4.97 -10.25
C TRP A 116 17.33 -6.11 -9.62
N ALA A 117 17.07 -6.44 -8.36
CA ALA A 117 17.74 -7.53 -7.66
C ALA A 117 17.45 -8.90 -8.32
N ILE A 118 16.20 -9.15 -8.74
CA ILE A 118 15.83 -10.38 -9.44
C ILE A 118 16.54 -10.47 -10.80
N LEU A 119 16.58 -9.39 -11.56
CA LEU A 119 17.31 -9.35 -12.83
C LEU A 119 18.81 -9.56 -12.64
N ALA A 120 19.40 -8.90 -11.64
CA ALA A 120 20.81 -9.08 -11.30
C ALA A 120 21.12 -10.54 -10.91
N HIS A 121 20.29 -11.12 -10.03
CA HIS A 121 20.49 -12.48 -9.55
C HIS A 121 20.28 -13.54 -10.63
N ARG A 122 19.16 -13.42 -11.39
CA ARG A 122 18.71 -14.48 -12.29
C ARG A 122 19.24 -14.38 -13.71
N VAL A 123 19.72 -13.20 -14.13
CA VAL A 123 20.17 -12.96 -15.51
C VAL A 123 21.61 -12.45 -15.57
N GLU A 124 21.93 -11.37 -14.84
CA GLU A 124 23.26 -10.76 -14.89
C GLU A 124 24.33 -11.68 -14.28
N SER A 125 24.13 -12.16 -13.07
CA SER A 125 25.13 -12.99 -12.37
C SER A 125 25.47 -14.30 -13.11
N PRO A 126 24.52 -15.05 -13.66
CA PRO A 126 24.82 -16.21 -14.51
C PRO A 126 25.58 -15.83 -15.79
N ALA A 127 25.22 -14.74 -16.46
CA ALA A 127 25.90 -14.30 -17.68
C ALA A 127 27.36 -13.86 -17.41
N LEU A 128 27.63 -13.20 -16.27
CA LEU A 128 28.97 -12.87 -15.83
C LEU A 128 29.81 -14.12 -15.54
N ALA A 129 29.21 -15.11 -14.87
CA ALA A 129 29.88 -16.36 -14.55
C ALA A 129 30.25 -17.15 -15.82
N GLU A 130 29.41 -17.17 -16.85
CA GLU A 130 29.64 -17.84 -18.12
C GLU A 130 30.92 -17.33 -18.81
N VAL A 131 31.20 -16.02 -18.74
CA VAL A 131 32.36 -15.41 -19.38
C VAL A 131 33.54 -15.20 -18.41
N GLY A 132 33.40 -15.59 -17.13
CA GLY A 132 34.41 -15.45 -16.09
C GLY A 132 34.66 -14.01 -15.66
N ALA A 133 33.72 -13.09 -15.91
CA ALA A 133 33.78 -11.70 -15.49
C ALA A 133 33.26 -11.52 -14.05
N LYS A 134 33.78 -10.53 -13.34
CA LYS A 134 33.33 -10.19 -11.97
C LYS A 134 32.34 -9.03 -11.97
N HIS A 135 32.42 -8.15 -12.94
CA HIS A 135 31.58 -6.96 -13.05
C HIS A 135 31.17 -6.73 -14.50
N VAL A 136 30.02 -6.10 -14.71
CA VAL A 136 29.54 -5.72 -16.04
C VAL A 136 30.52 -4.79 -16.78
N ASN A 137 31.32 -4.01 -16.05
CA ASN A 137 32.35 -3.14 -16.64
C ASN A 137 33.53 -3.91 -17.25
N ASP A 138 33.67 -5.19 -16.89
CA ASP A 138 34.74 -6.06 -17.41
C ASP A 138 34.35 -6.76 -18.72
N LEU A 139 33.08 -6.58 -19.16
CA LEU A 139 32.53 -7.22 -20.33
C LEU A 139 32.98 -6.53 -21.62
N GLU A 140 33.31 -7.33 -22.63
CA GLU A 140 33.48 -6.85 -24.01
C GLU A 140 32.15 -6.21 -24.50
N PRO A 141 32.22 -5.15 -25.33
CA PRO A 141 31.03 -4.42 -25.76
C PRO A 141 29.94 -5.30 -26.40
N ALA A 142 30.28 -6.32 -27.15
CA ALA A 142 29.32 -7.24 -27.75
C ALA A 142 28.63 -8.14 -26.72
N VAL A 143 29.32 -8.54 -25.66
CA VAL A 143 28.77 -9.33 -24.55
C VAL A 143 27.85 -8.48 -23.70
N TRP A 144 28.25 -7.23 -23.42
CA TRP A 144 27.42 -6.27 -22.72
C TRP A 144 26.10 -5.99 -23.47
N GLU A 145 26.16 -5.78 -24.79
CA GLU A 145 24.96 -5.50 -25.58
C GLU A 145 23.99 -6.71 -25.60
N ARG A 146 24.52 -7.94 -25.69
CA ARG A 146 23.71 -9.16 -25.57
C ARG A 146 23.05 -9.25 -24.19
N LEU A 147 23.80 -9.06 -23.10
CA LEU A 147 23.26 -9.08 -21.75
C LEU A 147 22.16 -8.02 -21.55
N ARG A 148 22.36 -6.82 -22.12
CA ARG A 148 21.36 -5.76 -22.06
C ARG A 148 20.06 -6.13 -22.77
N GLN A 149 20.12 -6.86 -23.88
CA GLN A 149 18.96 -7.42 -24.58
C GLN A 149 18.31 -8.51 -23.74
N ASP A 150 19.10 -9.44 -23.20
CA ASP A 150 18.61 -10.51 -22.33
C ASP A 150 17.88 -9.96 -21.08
N LEU A 151 18.39 -8.89 -20.46
CA LEU A 151 17.72 -8.21 -19.35
C LEU A 151 16.38 -7.59 -19.77
N HIS A 152 16.32 -6.99 -20.97
CA HIS A 152 15.10 -6.35 -21.49
C HIS A 152 14.04 -7.38 -21.92
N ASP A 153 14.45 -8.55 -22.37
CA ASP A 153 13.54 -9.59 -22.88
C ASP A 153 12.89 -10.44 -21.79
N GLN A 154 13.17 -10.13 -20.51
CA GLN A 154 12.59 -10.86 -19.39
C GLN A 154 11.08 -10.65 -19.27
N ARG A 155 10.39 -11.66 -18.71
CA ARG A 155 8.94 -11.73 -18.62
C ARG A 155 8.46 -11.62 -17.19
N MET A 156 7.40 -10.85 -17.00
CA MET A 156 6.71 -10.66 -15.72
C MET A 156 5.23 -11.02 -15.87
N MET A 157 4.67 -11.72 -14.90
CA MET A 157 3.24 -11.98 -14.82
C MET A 157 2.70 -11.49 -13.47
N GLY A 158 1.67 -10.62 -13.48
CA GLY A 158 1.08 -10.03 -12.28
C GLY A 158 -0.43 -9.89 -12.38
N MET A 159 -1.08 -9.55 -11.25
CA MET A 159 -2.52 -9.31 -11.22
C MET A 159 -2.87 -8.06 -12.03
N SER A 160 -3.91 -8.12 -12.86
CA SER A 160 -4.40 -7.00 -13.65
C SER A 160 -5.04 -5.91 -12.79
N LEU A 161 -5.05 -4.66 -13.28
CA LEU A 161 -5.61 -3.52 -12.54
C LEU A 161 -7.10 -3.67 -12.25
N ASP A 162 -7.87 -4.17 -13.20
CA ASP A 162 -9.31 -4.39 -13.08
C ASP A 162 -9.66 -5.53 -12.14
N ALA A 163 -8.73 -6.48 -11.91
CA ALA A 163 -8.84 -7.51 -10.89
C ALA A 163 -8.39 -7.05 -9.50
N GLY A 164 -7.82 -5.86 -9.38
CA GLY A 164 -7.34 -5.28 -8.12
C GLY A 164 -5.83 -5.24 -7.95
N GLY A 165 -5.04 -5.53 -8.99
CA GLY A 165 -3.59 -5.40 -8.98
C GLY A 165 -3.10 -3.96 -8.84
N HIS A 166 -1.79 -3.77 -8.71
CA HIS A 166 -1.16 -2.46 -8.66
C HIS A 166 -0.51 -2.10 -10.01
N LEU A 167 -0.32 -0.80 -10.27
CA LEU A 167 0.34 -0.30 -11.50
C LEU A 167 1.70 -0.95 -11.73
N THR A 168 2.46 -1.22 -10.67
CA THR A 168 3.80 -1.82 -10.75
C THR A 168 3.80 -3.33 -11.00
N HIS A 169 2.64 -3.97 -11.13
CA HIS A 169 2.54 -5.40 -11.43
C HIS A 169 2.45 -5.69 -12.94
N GLY A 170 3.10 -4.88 -13.77
CA GLY A 170 3.18 -5.08 -15.22
C GLY A 170 2.21 -4.22 -16.04
N PHE A 171 1.61 -3.16 -15.48
CA PHE A 171 0.79 -2.26 -16.26
C PHE A 171 1.62 -1.53 -17.33
N ARG A 172 1.25 -1.66 -18.60
CA ARG A 172 2.06 -1.18 -19.75
C ARG A 172 2.58 0.26 -19.67
N PRO A 173 1.80 1.27 -19.23
CA PRO A 173 2.30 2.63 -19.08
C PRO A 173 3.26 2.83 -17.90
N ASN A 174 3.27 1.91 -16.93
CA ASN A 174 4.14 1.96 -15.76
C ASN A 174 5.56 1.51 -16.11
N ILE A 175 6.53 1.87 -15.26
CA ILE A 175 7.94 1.47 -15.43
C ILE A 175 8.09 -0.06 -15.50
N SER A 176 7.32 -0.83 -14.72
CA SER A 176 7.35 -2.29 -14.74
C SER A 176 6.95 -2.87 -16.11
N GLY A 177 5.92 -2.30 -16.76
CA GLY A 177 5.49 -2.68 -18.09
C GLY A 177 6.45 -2.21 -19.22
N LYS A 178 7.45 -1.38 -18.88
CA LYS A 178 8.52 -0.95 -19.78
C LYS A 178 9.82 -1.73 -19.57
N LEU A 179 10.03 -2.25 -18.36
CA LEU A 179 11.21 -3.08 -18.04
C LEU A 179 11.02 -4.54 -18.48
N PHE A 180 9.78 -5.04 -18.50
CA PHE A 180 9.48 -6.44 -18.76
C PHE A 180 8.48 -6.63 -19.89
N ASN A 181 8.60 -7.73 -20.62
CA ASN A 181 7.50 -8.29 -21.38
C ASN A 181 6.46 -8.80 -20.38
N GLN A 182 5.24 -8.24 -20.40
CA GLN A 182 4.26 -8.45 -19.34
C GLN A 182 3.05 -9.28 -19.80
N ALA A 183 2.56 -10.13 -18.90
CA ALA A 183 1.22 -10.72 -18.94
C ALA A 183 0.48 -10.42 -17.63
N SER A 184 -0.83 -10.44 -17.67
CA SER A 184 -1.63 -10.22 -16.46
C SER A 184 -2.62 -11.34 -16.26
N TYR A 185 -2.73 -11.85 -15.03
CA TYR A 185 -3.82 -12.73 -14.64
C TYR A 185 -4.96 -11.91 -14.01
N GLY A 186 -6.16 -12.40 -14.17
CA GLY A 186 -7.39 -11.77 -13.66
C GLY A 186 -8.04 -12.62 -12.56
N VAL A 187 -9.31 -12.30 -12.34
CA VAL A 187 -10.24 -13.06 -11.49
C VAL A 187 -11.31 -13.72 -12.35
N ASP A 188 -11.93 -14.76 -11.82
CA ASP A 188 -13.14 -15.32 -12.43
C ASP A 188 -14.22 -14.24 -12.52
N PRO A 189 -14.81 -14.02 -13.69
CA PRO A 189 -15.67 -12.86 -13.90
C PRO A 189 -17.06 -12.96 -13.24
N GLU A 190 -17.46 -14.14 -12.80
CA GLU A 190 -18.75 -14.35 -12.14
C GLU A 190 -18.62 -14.22 -10.63
N SER A 191 -17.62 -14.88 -10.04
CA SER A 191 -17.37 -14.86 -8.60
C SER A 191 -16.50 -13.69 -8.14
N GLY A 192 -15.68 -13.11 -9.03
CA GLY A 192 -14.66 -12.13 -8.71
C GLY A 192 -13.45 -12.72 -7.95
N LEU A 193 -13.33 -14.06 -7.89
CA LEU A 193 -12.26 -14.76 -7.16
C LEU A 193 -11.10 -15.16 -8.08
N LEU A 194 -9.91 -15.34 -7.49
CA LEU A 194 -8.75 -15.88 -8.19
C LEU A 194 -9.01 -17.34 -8.59
N ASP A 195 -8.79 -17.65 -9.86
CA ASP A 195 -8.74 -19.03 -10.37
C ASP A 195 -7.27 -19.47 -10.48
N TYR A 196 -6.80 -20.21 -9.49
CA TYR A 196 -5.41 -20.70 -9.45
C TYR A 196 -5.09 -21.68 -10.59
N GLY A 197 -6.09 -22.44 -11.08
CA GLY A 197 -5.92 -23.32 -12.24
C GLY A 197 -5.66 -22.54 -13.52
N ALA A 198 -6.41 -21.46 -13.75
CA ALA A 198 -6.20 -20.56 -14.89
C ALA A 198 -4.85 -19.81 -14.77
N ILE A 199 -4.47 -19.37 -13.58
CA ILE A 199 -3.17 -18.72 -13.32
C ILE A 199 -2.03 -19.71 -13.64
N ALA A 200 -2.12 -20.96 -13.19
CA ALA A 200 -1.11 -21.98 -13.46
C ALA A 200 -0.99 -22.28 -14.97
N ALA A 201 -2.12 -22.42 -15.67
CA ALA A 201 -2.12 -22.64 -17.12
C ALA A 201 -1.45 -21.48 -17.86
N GLN A 202 -1.77 -20.24 -17.50
CA GLN A 202 -1.16 -19.05 -18.09
C GLN A 202 0.34 -18.94 -17.77
N ALA A 203 0.75 -19.28 -16.55
CA ALA A 203 2.16 -19.27 -16.16
C ALA A 203 2.99 -20.30 -16.95
N ARG A 204 2.44 -21.51 -17.20
CA ARG A 204 3.08 -22.55 -18.03
C ARG A 204 3.29 -22.08 -19.47
N GLU A 205 2.30 -21.40 -20.04
CA GLU A 205 2.36 -20.88 -21.40
C GLU A 205 3.33 -19.69 -21.52
N PHE A 206 3.18 -18.71 -20.62
CA PHE A 206 3.92 -17.46 -20.65
C PHE A 206 5.36 -17.59 -20.14
N ARG A 207 5.63 -18.52 -19.19
CA ARG A 207 6.97 -18.75 -18.60
C ARG A 207 7.60 -17.47 -18.06
N PRO A 208 7.00 -16.80 -17.07
CA PRO A 208 7.56 -15.58 -16.51
C PRO A 208 8.87 -15.85 -15.75
N LEU A 209 9.81 -14.88 -15.76
CA LEU A 209 10.92 -14.84 -14.82
C LEU A 209 10.43 -14.48 -13.42
N VAL A 210 9.42 -13.59 -13.35
CA VAL A 210 8.85 -13.11 -12.09
C VAL A 210 7.34 -13.30 -12.10
N LEU A 211 6.82 -14.06 -11.13
CA LEU A 211 5.39 -14.10 -10.81
C LEU A 211 5.14 -13.16 -9.65
N VAL A 212 4.36 -12.08 -9.89
CA VAL A 212 4.03 -11.07 -8.89
C VAL A 212 2.63 -11.30 -8.35
N ALA A 213 2.52 -11.46 -7.04
CA ALA A 213 1.25 -11.47 -6.33
C ALA A 213 1.12 -10.25 -5.41
N GLY A 214 -0.08 -10.06 -4.85
CA GLY A 214 -0.43 -8.89 -4.05
C GLY A 214 -1.49 -8.05 -4.74
N TYR A 215 -2.09 -7.14 -3.99
CA TYR A 215 -3.27 -6.41 -4.47
C TYR A 215 -3.40 -5.03 -3.86
N SER A 216 -4.15 -4.18 -4.56
CA SER A 216 -4.59 -2.84 -4.10
C SER A 216 -6.09 -2.76 -3.89
N ALA A 217 -6.88 -3.64 -4.51
CA ALA A 217 -8.33 -3.59 -4.49
C ALA A 217 -9.02 -4.99 -4.53
N TYR A 218 -8.31 -6.05 -4.17
CA TYR A 218 -8.87 -7.39 -4.09
C TYR A 218 -9.32 -7.68 -2.64
N PRO A 219 -10.64 -7.83 -2.37
CA PRO A 219 -11.17 -7.91 -1.01
C PRO A 219 -11.11 -9.33 -0.42
N ARG A 220 -10.39 -10.27 -1.03
CA ARG A 220 -10.17 -11.62 -0.52
C ARG A 220 -8.69 -11.87 -0.23
N ASN A 221 -8.39 -12.92 0.50
CA ASN A 221 -7.02 -13.32 0.80
C ASN A 221 -6.50 -14.32 -0.23
N PRO A 222 -5.47 -13.96 -1.05
CA PRO A 222 -4.81 -14.92 -1.92
C PRO A 222 -4.11 -16.00 -1.10
N ASN A 223 -4.16 -17.26 -1.59
CA ASN A 223 -3.32 -18.33 -1.05
C ASN A 223 -1.91 -18.22 -1.65
N PHE A 224 -0.97 -17.69 -0.86
CA PHE A 224 0.41 -17.47 -1.31
C PHE A 224 1.20 -18.78 -1.41
N ALA A 225 0.85 -19.83 -0.65
CA ALA A 225 1.47 -21.14 -0.80
C ALA A 225 1.18 -21.73 -2.19
N THR A 226 -0.09 -21.70 -2.63
CA THR A 226 -0.47 -22.16 -3.97
C THR A 226 0.20 -21.34 -5.08
N LEU A 227 0.29 -20.00 -4.91
CA LEU A 227 0.98 -19.17 -5.90
C LEU A 227 2.49 -19.44 -5.95
N ALA A 228 3.12 -19.75 -4.82
CA ALA A 228 4.51 -20.17 -4.76
C ALA A 228 4.74 -21.49 -5.50
N GLU A 229 3.83 -22.48 -5.35
CA GLU A 229 3.87 -23.74 -6.10
C GLU A 229 3.78 -23.51 -7.60
N ILE A 230 2.88 -22.61 -8.06
CA ILE A 230 2.75 -22.22 -9.47
C ILE A 230 4.05 -21.57 -9.98
N ALA A 231 4.64 -20.67 -9.20
CA ALA A 231 5.92 -20.04 -9.57
C ALA A 231 7.04 -21.05 -9.67
N ALA A 232 7.16 -21.95 -8.70
CA ALA A 232 8.17 -23.02 -8.68
C ALA A 232 8.03 -23.96 -9.87
N GLU A 233 6.79 -24.34 -10.25
CA GLU A 233 6.52 -25.22 -11.40
C GLU A 233 7.12 -24.68 -12.72
N VAL A 234 7.09 -23.35 -12.89
CA VAL A 234 7.60 -22.69 -14.12
C VAL A 234 9.01 -22.12 -13.97
N GLY A 235 9.63 -22.27 -12.79
CA GLY A 235 10.95 -21.75 -12.47
C GLY A 235 10.98 -20.22 -12.32
N ALA A 236 9.87 -19.56 -12.01
CA ALA A 236 9.78 -18.15 -11.77
C ALA A 236 10.21 -17.78 -10.33
N THR A 237 10.82 -16.62 -10.15
CA THR A 237 10.94 -16.00 -8.83
C THR A 237 9.56 -15.56 -8.36
N PHE A 238 9.17 -15.97 -7.17
CA PHE A 238 7.89 -15.57 -6.58
C PHE A 238 8.06 -14.29 -5.76
N MET A 239 7.43 -13.23 -6.21
CA MET A 239 7.44 -11.93 -5.54
C MET A 239 6.04 -11.57 -5.04
N VAL A 240 5.95 -11.05 -3.81
CA VAL A 240 4.68 -10.57 -3.26
C VAL A 240 4.79 -9.11 -2.83
N ASP A 241 3.93 -8.26 -3.38
CA ASP A 241 3.71 -6.89 -2.89
C ASP A 241 2.62 -6.90 -1.82
N MET A 242 3.02 -6.86 -0.55
CA MET A 242 2.10 -6.85 0.59
C MET A 242 1.74 -5.44 1.09
N ALA A 243 1.99 -4.41 0.30
CA ALA A 243 1.85 -3.01 0.73
C ALA A 243 0.49 -2.72 1.38
N HIS A 244 -0.60 -3.25 0.87
CA HIS A 244 -1.92 -3.03 1.44
C HIS A 244 -2.18 -3.77 2.74
N PHE A 245 -1.67 -4.99 2.86
CA PHE A 245 -2.00 -5.89 3.97
C PHE A 245 -0.81 -6.19 4.90
N ALA A 246 0.30 -5.44 4.78
CA ALA A 246 1.48 -5.62 5.64
C ALA A 246 1.16 -5.54 7.14
N GLY A 247 0.22 -4.67 7.54
CA GLY A 247 -0.25 -4.59 8.92
C GLY A 247 -0.98 -5.85 9.38
N LEU A 248 -1.71 -6.53 8.49
CA LEU A 248 -2.39 -7.80 8.80
C LEU A 248 -1.40 -8.96 8.94
N VAL A 249 -0.32 -8.96 8.15
CA VAL A 249 0.79 -9.91 8.30
C VAL A 249 1.55 -9.64 9.61
N ALA A 250 1.90 -8.38 9.88
CA ALA A 250 2.58 -7.96 11.10
C ALA A 250 1.78 -8.33 12.37
N GLY A 251 0.47 -8.05 12.36
CA GLY A 251 -0.45 -8.37 13.45
C GLY A 251 -0.91 -9.83 13.53
N LYS A 252 -0.31 -10.72 12.72
CA LYS A 252 -0.57 -12.18 12.72
C LYS A 252 -2.02 -12.57 12.38
N VAL A 253 -2.73 -11.72 11.66
CA VAL A 253 -4.05 -12.05 11.08
C VAL A 253 -3.88 -12.96 9.88
N LEU A 254 -2.92 -12.64 8.99
CA LEU A 254 -2.57 -13.50 7.86
C LEU A 254 -1.41 -14.41 8.24
N THR A 255 -1.72 -15.69 8.41
CA THR A 255 -0.77 -16.75 8.85
C THR A 255 -0.79 -17.94 7.90
N GLY A 256 0.10 -18.91 8.10
CA GLY A 256 0.14 -20.14 7.30
C GLY A 256 0.30 -19.84 5.81
N ASP A 257 -0.59 -20.37 4.99
CA ASP A 257 -0.60 -20.25 3.53
C ASP A 257 -0.90 -18.82 3.04
N PHE A 258 -1.48 -17.99 3.91
CA PHE A 258 -1.80 -16.58 3.63
C PHE A 258 -0.70 -15.61 4.08
N ASN A 259 0.40 -16.09 4.67
CA ASN A 259 1.54 -15.25 5.02
C ASN A 259 2.59 -15.25 3.90
N PRO A 260 2.73 -14.17 3.11
CA PRO A 260 3.62 -14.16 1.95
C PRO A 260 5.10 -14.34 2.32
N VAL A 261 5.52 -13.89 3.51
CA VAL A 261 6.94 -13.95 3.94
C VAL A 261 7.43 -15.39 4.12
N ARG A 262 6.51 -16.35 4.25
CA ARG A 262 6.84 -17.78 4.36
C ARG A 262 7.05 -18.47 3.01
N HIS A 263 6.54 -17.89 1.94
CA HIS A 263 6.40 -18.56 0.64
C HIS A 263 7.10 -17.82 -0.50
N ALA A 264 7.27 -16.51 -0.41
CA ALA A 264 7.89 -15.72 -1.47
C ALA A 264 9.40 -15.60 -1.31
N ASP A 265 10.10 -15.49 -2.45
CA ASP A 265 11.52 -15.23 -2.51
C ASP A 265 11.81 -13.77 -2.13
N VAL A 266 10.97 -12.85 -2.63
CA VAL A 266 11.06 -11.41 -2.37
C VAL A 266 9.67 -10.88 -2.01
N VAL A 267 9.59 -10.11 -0.94
CA VAL A 267 8.37 -9.44 -0.49
C VAL A 267 8.62 -7.94 -0.40
N THR A 268 7.77 -7.16 -1.02
CA THR A 268 7.83 -5.70 -0.94
C THR A 268 6.64 -5.14 -0.16
N SER A 269 6.81 -3.95 0.38
CA SER A 269 5.75 -3.26 1.09
C SER A 269 5.93 -1.75 1.07
N THR A 270 4.85 -1.04 1.38
CA THR A 270 4.88 0.31 1.94
C THR A 270 4.85 0.25 3.46
N THR A 271 5.27 1.33 4.12
CA THR A 271 5.25 1.43 5.58
C THR A 271 4.06 2.22 6.15
N HIS A 272 3.29 2.93 5.30
CA HIS A 272 2.31 3.94 5.72
C HIS A 272 0.83 3.56 5.58
N LYS A 273 0.49 2.33 5.12
CA LYS A 273 -0.90 1.86 4.96
C LYS A 273 -1.36 1.14 6.24
N SER A 274 -1.76 -0.11 6.15
CA SER A 274 -2.18 -0.89 7.33
C SER A 274 -1.08 -1.02 8.40
N LEU A 275 0.20 -0.89 8.03
CA LEU A 275 1.34 -0.89 8.96
C LEU A 275 1.47 0.41 9.78
N ARG A 276 0.80 1.49 9.40
CA ARG A 276 0.66 2.74 10.17
C ARG A 276 1.98 3.49 10.45
N GLY A 277 2.98 3.33 9.57
CA GLY A 277 4.27 4.02 9.67
C GLY A 277 4.36 5.29 8.82
N PRO A 278 5.59 5.83 8.66
CA PRO A 278 5.84 6.96 7.75
C PRO A 278 5.68 6.51 6.29
N ARG A 279 5.50 7.45 5.38
CA ARG A 279 5.57 7.15 3.94
C ARG A 279 6.96 6.65 3.58
N GLY A 280 7.00 5.46 2.98
CA GLY A 280 8.24 4.78 2.61
C GLY A 280 7.98 3.38 2.09
N GLY A 281 9.03 2.68 1.71
CA GLY A 281 9.01 1.30 1.26
C GLY A 281 9.87 0.37 2.13
N LEU A 282 9.70 -0.91 1.91
CA LEU A 282 10.40 -2.00 2.60
C LEU A 282 10.56 -3.17 1.63
N VAL A 283 11.71 -3.83 1.64
CA VAL A 283 11.91 -5.13 0.96
C VAL A 283 12.31 -6.15 2.01
N LEU A 284 11.69 -7.31 1.96
CA LEU A 284 12.07 -8.51 2.69
C LEU A 284 12.44 -9.58 1.68
N CYS A 285 13.44 -10.41 1.95
CA CYS A 285 13.78 -11.48 1.03
C CYS A 285 14.44 -12.66 1.74
N THR A 286 14.63 -13.74 0.98
CA THR A 286 15.47 -14.87 1.38
C THR A 286 16.94 -14.45 1.42
N GLU A 287 17.80 -15.26 2.05
CA GLU A 287 19.25 -15.02 2.10
C GLU A 287 19.90 -14.99 0.70
N GLU A 288 19.30 -15.72 -0.24
CA GLU A 288 19.76 -15.81 -1.62
C GLU A 288 19.72 -14.45 -2.35
N TYR A 289 18.65 -13.66 -2.16
CA TYR A 289 18.48 -12.36 -2.81
C TYR A 289 19.08 -11.20 -2.02
N ALA A 290 19.48 -11.42 -0.76
CA ALA A 290 19.94 -10.35 0.13
C ALA A 290 21.11 -9.53 -0.46
N PRO A 291 22.18 -10.13 -1.04
CA PRO A 291 23.29 -9.35 -1.60
C PRO A 291 22.89 -8.43 -2.75
N ASP A 292 21.91 -8.87 -3.57
CA ASP A 292 21.44 -8.07 -4.69
C ASP A 292 20.48 -6.98 -4.23
N VAL A 293 19.61 -7.27 -3.26
CA VAL A 293 18.70 -6.28 -2.66
C VAL A 293 19.49 -5.15 -1.97
N ASP A 294 20.55 -5.46 -1.24
CA ASP A 294 21.39 -4.46 -0.55
C ASP A 294 22.11 -3.51 -1.53
N ARG A 295 22.36 -3.95 -2.76
CA ARG A 295 22.89 -3.11 -3.82
C ARG A 295 21.87 -2.13 -4.41
N GLY A 296 20.61 -2.20 -3.98
CA GLY A 296 19.56 -1.26 -4.40
C GLY A 296 19.95 0.21 -4.18
N CYS A 297 20.78 0.50 -3.19
CA CYS A 297 21.47 1.78 -3.05
C CYS A 297 22.98 1.56 -3.27
N PRO A 298 23.62 2.21 -4.25
CA PRO A 298 23.09 3.33 -5.06
C PRO A 298 22.52 2.93 -6.43
N MET A 299 22.36 1.64 -6.76
CA MET A 299 22.06 1.20 -8.13
C MET A 299 20.66 1.59 -8.61
N VAL A 300 19.69 1.64 -7.72
CA VAL A 300 18.28 1.98 -8.02
C VAL A 300 17.85 3.25 -7.27
N LEU A 301 18.19 3.31 -5.99
CA LEU A 301 17.91 4.46 -5.14
C LEU A 301 19.13 5.39 -5.14
N GLY A 302 18.91 6.70 -5.01
CA GLY A 302 19.95 7.63 -4.58
C GLY A 302 20.18 7.52 -3.07
N GLY A 303 20.65 8.57 -2.42
CA GLY A 303 20.87 8.58 -0.97
C GLY A 303 19.57 8.22 -0.22
N PRO A 304 19.64 7.33 0.78
CA PRO A 304 18.48 7.01 1.60
C PRO A 304 18.06 8.24 2.43
N LEU A 305 16.87 8.18 3.03
CA LEU A 305 16.32 9.23 3.88
C LEU A 305 16.49 8.83 5.36
N PRO A 306 17.58 9.19 6.04
CA PRO A 306 17.86 8.71 7.41
C PRO A 306 16.79 9.13 8.43
N ASN A 307 16.18 10.31 8.28
CA ASN A 307 15.06 10.76 9.09
C ASN A 307 13.81 9.87 8.91
N ILE A 308 13.53 9.42 7.70
CA ILE A 308 12.42 8.49 7.43
C ILE A 308 12.75 7.08 7.93
N MET A 309 14.01 6.64 7.83
CA MET A 309 14.43 5.36 8.43
C MET A 309 14.28 5.38 9.96
N ALA A 310 14.55 6.51 10.62
CA ALA A 310 14.28 6.67 12.05
C ALA A 310 12.79 6.52 12.36
N ALA A 311 11.92 7.15 11.58
CA ALA A 311 10.47 7.01 11.73
C ALA A 311 9.98 5.57 11.43
N LYS A 312 10.59 4.87 10.45
CA LYS A 312 10.33 3.43 10.22
C LYS A 312 10.73 2.58 11.42
N ALA A 313 11.88 2.85 12.04
CA ALA A 313 12.31 2.13 13.24
C ALA A 313 11.30 2.28 14.38
N VAL A 314 10.78 3.49 14.61
CA VAL A 314 9.72 3.74 15.60
C VAL A 314 8.45 2.98 15.27
N ALA A 315 7.96 3.09 14.04
CA ALA A 315 6.72 2.43 13.61
C ALA A 315 6.81 0.90 13.67
N LEU A 316 7.95 0.32 13.29
CA LEU A 316 8.18 -1.12 13.36
C LEU A 316 8.30 -1.60 14.81
N ALA A 317 8.86 -0.78 15.72
CA ALA A 317 8.88 -1.08 17.14
C ALA A 317 7.46 -1.06 17.74
N GLU A 318 6.62 -0.06 17.38
CA GLU A 318 5.21 -0.01 17.76
C GLU A 318 4.43 -1.23 17.22
N ALA A 319 4.67 -1.62 15.97
CA ALA A 319 4.01 -2.77 15.35
C ALA A 319 4.37 -4.13 15.98
N ARG A 320 5.42 -4.19 16.79
CA ARG A 320 5.81 -5.39 17.56
C ARG A 320 5.11 -5.52 18.92
N GLN A 321 4.33 -4.52 19.32
CA GLN A 321 3.57 -4.58 20.56
C GLN A 321 2.29 -5.43 20.38
N ASP A 322 1.84 -6.09 21.45
CA ASP A 322 0.63 -6.92 21.43
C ASP A 322 -0.61 -6.11 21.00
N SER A 323 -0.68 -4.84 21.40
CA SER A 323 -1.74 -3.91 20.98
C SER A 323 -1.86 -3.73 19.46
N PHE A 324 -0.79 -3.99 18.71
CA PHE A 324 -0.85 -3.93 17.24
C PHE A 324 -1.53 -5.17 16.66
N ALA A 325 -1.37 -6.35 17.28
CA ALA A 325 -2.12 -7.55 16.88
C ALA A 325 -3.62 -7.35 17.11
N ASP A 326 -4.02 -6.80 18.26
CA ASP A 326 -5.42 -6.45 18.53
C ASP A 326 -5.97 -5.43 17.51
N TYR A 327 -5.17 -4.43 17.15
CA TYR A 327 -5.52 -3.46 16.13
C TYR A 327 -5.73 -4.14 14.76
N ALA A 328 -4.84 -5.05 14.35
CA ALA A 328 -4.94 -5.76 13.09
C ALA A 328 -6.19 -6.66 13.01
N CYS A 329 -6.55 -7.34 14.10
CA CYS A 329 -7.80 -8.09 14.20
C CYS A 329 -9.01 -7.16 14.03
N ARG A 330 -9.04 -6.05 14.77
CA ARG A 330 -10.15 -5.08 14.66
C ARG A 330 -10.30 -4.45 13.29
N ILE A 331 -9.22 -4.32 12.51
CA ILE A 331 -9.31 -3.87 11.11
C ILE A 331 -10.23 -4.80 10.31
N VAL A 332 -10.04 -6.11 10.44
CA VAL A 332 -10.82 -7.11 9.70
C VAL A 332 -12.25 -7.20 10.25
N ASP A 333 -12.43 -7.20 11.56
CA ASP A 333 -13.76 -7.20 12.20
C ASP A 333 -14.58 -5.98 11.72
N ASN A 334 -13.97 -4.82 11.68
CA ASN A 334 -14.55 -3.58 11.18
C ASN A 334 -14.88 -3.66 9.68
N ALA A 335 -14.02 -4.30 8.89
CA ALA A 335 -14.28 -4.48 7.45
C ALA A 335 -15.47 -5.44 7.23
N HIS A 336 -15.57 -6.52 7.99
CA HIS A 336 -16.72 -7.41 7.97
C HIS A 336 -18.00 -6.66 8.35
N ALA A 337 -17.99 -5.90 9.45
CA ALA A 337 -19.16 -5.14 9.90
C ALA A 337 -19.63 -4.11 8.86
N LEU A 338 -18.69 -3.41 8.21
CA LEU A 338 -18.97 -2.49 7.12
C LEU A 338 -19.57 -3.22 5.91
N ALA A 339 -18.97 -4.34 5.50
CA ALA A 339 -19.46 -5.15 4.37
C ALA A 339 -20.86 -5.69 4.64
N ASP A 340 -21.10 -6.27 5.82
CA ASP A 340 -22.41 -6.79 6.23
C ASP A 340 -23.46 -5.67 6.32
N GLY A 341 -23.05 -4.51 6.84
CA GLY A 341 -23.90 -3.33 6.90
C GLY A 341 -24.36 -2.85 5.52
N LEU A 342 -23.45 -2.87 4.53
CA LEU A 342 -23.77 -2.55 3.13
C LEU A 342 -24.66 -3.62 2.49
N LEU A 343 -24.34 -4.91 2.68
CA LEU A 343 -25.13 -6.02 2.14
C LEU A 343 -26.56 -6.02 2.67
N ARG A 344 -26.78 -5.78 3.98
CA ARG A 344 -28.13 -5.64 4.57
C ARG A 344 -28.93 -4.49 3.99
N ARG A 345 -28.30 -3.55 3.32
CA ARG A 345 -28.91 -2.39 2.66
C ARG A 345 -28.94 -2.55 1.13
N ASP A 346 -28.86 -3.80 0.63
CA ASP A 346 -28.94 -4.17 -0.79
C ASP A 346 -27.84 -3.58 -1.66
N VAL A 347 -26.64 -3.31 -1.08
CA VAL A 347 -25.47 -2.88 -1.86
C VAL A 347 -24.74 -4.11 -2.38
N ARG A 348 -24.48 -4.14 -3.68
CA ARG A 348 -23.68 -5.18 -4.31
C ARG A 348 -22.20 -4.96 -4.01
N LEU A 349 -21.57 -5.96 -3.40
CA LEU A 349 -20.12 -6.00 -3.18
C LEU A 349 -19.48 -6.95 -4.20
N VAL A 350 -18.34 -6.53 -4.74
CA VAL A 350 -17.49 -7.42 -5.53
C VAL A 350 -17.01 -8.55 -4.62
N THR A 351 -17.06 -9.80 -5.10
CA THR A 351 -16.80 -11.04 -4.33
C THR A 351 -17.82 -11.36 -3.21
N GLY A 352 -18.92 -10.59 -3.08
CA GLY A 352 -19.98 -10.84 -2.07
C GLY A 352 -19.54 -10.57 -0.61
N GLY A 353 -18.41 -9.89 -0.37
CA GLY A 353 -17.92 -9.58 0.97
C GLY A 353 -16.43 -9.30 1.00
N THR A 354 -15.79 -9.50 2.16
CA THR A 354 -14.36 -9.28 2.37
C THR A 354 -13.75 -10.30 3.32
N ASP A 355 -12.45 -10.57 3.19
CA ASP A 355 -11.63 -11.34 4.14
C ASP A 355 -10.52 -10.49 4.77
N ASN A 356 -10.40 -9.21 4.37
CA ASN A 356 -9.30 -8.34 4.79
C ASN A 356 -9.80 -6.93 5.15
N HIS A 357 -8.99 -5.91 4.96
CA HIS A 357 -9.31 -4.52 5.30
C HIS A 357 -10.06 -3.74 4.20
N LEU A 358 -10.31 -4.38 3.03
CA LEU A 358 -10.89 -3.75 1.85
C LEU A 358 -12.35 -4.16 1.67
N VAL A 359 -13.19 -3.21 1.26
CA VAL A 359 -14.54 -3.47 0.74
C VAL A 359 -14.65 -2.78 -0.60
N LEU A 360 -15.10 -3.50 -1.63
CA LEU A 360 -15.29 -2.96 -2.98
C LEU A 360 -16.77 -3.00 -3.36
N MET A 361 -17.40 -1.82 -3.39
CA MET A 361 -18.80 -1.65 -3.79
C MET A 361 -18.90 -1.54 -5.31
N ASP A 362 -19.85 -2.24 -5.91
CA ASP A 362 -20.33 -2.01 -7.27
C ASP A 362 -21.45 -0.97 -7.22
N VAL A 363 -21.08 0.32 -7.33
CA VAL A 363 -22.03 1.44 -7.25
C VAL A 363 -22.83 1.57 -8.55
N GLY A 364 -22.31 1.06 -9.66
CA GLY A 364 -23.03 0.98 -10.92
C GLY A 364 -24.25 0.07 -10.81
N ALA A 365 -24.08 -1.13 -10.30
CA ALA A 365 -25.16 -2.10 -10.12
C ALA A 365 -26.11 -1.71 -8.99
N SER A 366 -25.59 -1.07 -7.90
CA SER A 366 -26.40 -0.77 -6.71
C SER A 366 -27.20 0.52 -6.80
N PHE A 367 -26.64 1.55 -7.48
CA PHE A 367 -27.22 2.91 -7.45
C PHE A 367 -27.36 3.54 -8.85
N GLY A 368 -26.89 2.87 -9.91
CA GLY A 368 -26.87 3.45 -11.27
C GLY A 368 -25.88 4.62 -11.43
N LEU A 369 -24.88 4.72 -10.52
CA LEU A 369 -23.88 5.78 -10.50
C LEU A 369 -22.56 5.28 -11.09
N THR A 370 -21.77 6.17 -11.67
CA THR A 370 -20.34 5.89 -11.88
C THR A 370 -19.59 6.01 -10.55
N GLY A 371 -18.42 5.36 -10.45
CA GLY A 371 -17.53 5.51 -9.29
C GLY A 371 -17.16 6.98 -9.05
N ARG A 372 -16.96 7.78 -10.11
CA ARG A 372 -16.66 9.21 -10.00
C ARG A 372 -17.81 10.02 -9.40
N GLN A 373 -19.05 9.71 -9.75
CA GLN A 373 -20.22 10.38 -9.16
C GLN A 373 -20.36 9.99 -7.69
N ALA A 374 -20.24 8.70 -7.38
CA ALA A 374 -20.36 8.19 -6.03
C ALA A 374 -19.22 8.72 -5.10
N GLU A 375 -17.97 8.76 -5.57
CA GLU A 375 -16.83 9.32 -4.85
C GLU A 375 -17.08 10.77 -4.44
N GLN A 376 -17.55 11.61 -5.37
CA GLN A 376 -17.79 13.02 -5.09
C GLN A 376 -19.03 13.21 -4.20
N ALA A 377 -20.10 12.46 -4.42
CA ALA A 377 -21.30 12.53 -3.58
C ALA A 377 -21.01 12.12 -2.13
N LEU A 378 -20.16 11.12 -1.93
CA LEU A 378 -19.68 10.71 -0.60
C LEU A 378 -18.82 11.78 0.04
N LEU A 379 -17.91 12.41 -0.72
CA LEU A 379 -17.11 13.53 -0.22
C LEU A 379 -17.99 14.70 0.23
N ASP A 380 -19.01 15.04 -0.55
CA ASP A 380 -19.98 16.09 -0.21
C ASP A 380 -20.80 15.75 1.05
N ALA A 381 -20.94 14.46 1.35
CA ALA A 381 -21.57 13.91 2.55
C ALA A 381 -20.62 13.70 3.74
N GLY A 382 -19.33 14.06 3.62
CA GLY A 382 -18.33 13.94 4.70
C GLY A 382 -17.60 12.60 4.76
N VAL A 383 -17.68 11.78 3.71
CA VAL A 383 -17.01 10.47 3.63
C VAL A 383 -15.97 10.46 2.51
N VAL A 384 -14.70 10.28 2.87
CA VAL A 384 -13.57 10.29 1.94
C VAL A 384 -13.26 8.87 1.46
N THR A 385 -13.45 8.64 0.15
CA THR A 385 -13.26 7.33 -0.50
C THR A 385 -12.49 7.50 -1.81
N ASN A 386 -12.24 6.42 -2.53
CA ASN A 386 -11.80 6.54 -3.92
C ASN A 386 -12.61 5.63 -4.85
N ARG A 387 -12.87 6.14 -6.06
CA ARG A 387 -13.41 5.32 -7.14
C ARG A 387 -12.42 4.22 -7.52
N ASN A 388 -12.94 3.08 -7.94
CA ASN A 388 -12.16 1.91 -8.32
C ASN A 388 -12.85 1.14 -9.44
N SER A 389 -12.08 0.54 -10.34
CA SER A 389 -12.64 -0.38 -11.32
C SER A 389 -13.20 -1.63 -10.64
N VAL A 390 -14.25 -2.19 -11.22
CA VAL A 390 -14.76 -3.52 -10.90
C VAL A 390 -14.37 -4.48 -12.02
N PRO A 391 -14.37 -5.79 -11.83
CA PRO A 391 -14.12 -6.74 -12.91
C PRO A 391 -15.02 -6.47 -14.11
N ARG A 392 -14.43 -6.41 -15.33
CA ARG A 392 -15.12 -6.05 -16.60
C ARG A 392 -15.81 -4.68 -16.57
N ASP A 393 -15.19 -3.69 -15.96
CA ASP A 393 -15.76 -2.34 -15.82
C ASP A 393 -16.05 -1.69 -17.18
N ALA A 394 -17.32 -1.43 -17.46
CA ALA A 394 -17.75 -0.80 -18.71
C ALA A 394 -17.46 0.71 -18.79
N ASN A 395 -17.17 1.37 -17.65
CA ASN A 395 -16.94 2.82 -17.60
C ASN A 395 -15.48 3.22 -17.79
N GLY A 396 -14.55 2.24 -17.78
CA GLY A 396 -13.13 2.46 -17.92
C GLY A 396 -12.48 3.12 -16.69
N ALA A 397 -11.16 3.21 -16.67
CA ALA A 397 -10.37 3.59 -15.50
C ALA A 397 -10.63 5.01 -14.96
N TRP A 398 -11.14 5.93 -15.78
CA TRP A 398 -11.37 7.32 -15.36
C TRP A 398 -12.69 7.53 -14.60
N TYR A 399 -13.74 6.86 -15.01
CA TYR A 399 -15.07 7.00 -14.39
C TYR A 399 -15.39 5.87 -13.41
N THR A 400 -14.98 4.66 -13.75
CA THR A 400 -15.18 3.40 -13.01
C THR A 400 -16.65 3.09 -12.68
N SER A 401 -16.90 1.89 -12.17
CA SER A 401 -18.23 1.49 -11.69
C SER A 401 -18.24 1.13 -10.20
N GLY A 402 -17.08 1.21 -9.55
CA GLY A 402 -16.93 0.86 -8.14
C GLY A 402 -16.39 1.99 -7.28
N VAL A 403 -16.54 1.81 -5.97
CA VAL A 403 -15.91 2.58 -4.91
C VAL A 403 -15.23 1.62 -3.95
N ARG A 404 -13.94 1.86 -3.69
CA ARG A 404 -13.15 1.11 -2.73
C ARG A 404 -13.19 1.79 -1.36
N LEU A 405 -13.44 0.99 -0.33
CA LEU A 405 -13.42 1.39 1.07
C LEU A 405 -12.35 0.60 1.81
N GLY A 406 -11.84 1.16 2.90
CA GLY A 406 -10.92 0.47 3.81
C GLY A 406 -11.08 0.96 5.24
N THR A 407 -10.81 0.09 6.19
CA THR A 407 -11.08 0.31 7.62
C THR A 407 -9.87 0.71 8.48
N PRO A 408 -8.59 0.68 8.01
CA PRO A 408 -7.44 0.93 8.89
C PRO A 408 -7.49 2.29 9.60
N ALA A 409 -7.84 3.38 8.89
CA ALA A 409 -7.86 4.73 9.48
C ALA A 409 -8.91 4.86 10.59
N LEU A 410 -10.15 4.42 10.35
CA LEU A 410 -11.21 4.45 11.37
C LEU A 410 -10.89 3.53 12.55
N THR A 411 -10.29 2.35 12.29
CA THR A 411 -9.83 1.45 13.36
C THR A 411 -8.72 2.09 14.20
N THR A 412 -7.82 2.87 13.59
CA THR A 412 -6.80 3.64 14.33
C THR A 412 -7.44 4.67 15.26
N LEU A 413 -8.53 5.31 14.84
CA LEU A 413 -9.30 6.23 15.68
C LEU A 413 -10.06 5.52 16.83
N GLY A 414 -10.21 4.19 16.77
CA GLY A 414 -10.91 3.43 17.80
C GLY A 414 -12.35 3.06 17.46
N PHE A 415 -12.80 3.24 16.24
CA PHE A 415 -14.12 2.80 15.78
C PHE A 415 -14.31 1.31 16.01
N ASN A 416 -15.53 0.92 16.38
CA ASN A 416 -15.96 -0.46 16.60
C ASN A 416 -16.94 -0.92 15.53
N THR A 417 -17.31 -2.20 15.54
CA THR A 417 -18.17 -2.83 14.56
C THR A 417 -19.57 -2.21 14.47
N GLY A 418 -20.14 -1.76 15.59
CA GLY A 418 -21.45 -1.08 15.59
C GLY A 418 -21.39 0.28 14.88
N GLU A 419 -20.31 1.02 15.07
CA GLU A 419 -20.08 2.29 14.41
C GLU A 419 -19.81 2.12 12.90
N LEU A 420 -19.20 1.02 12.48
CA LEU A 420 -19.03 0.70 11.06
C LEU A 420 -20.36 0.33 10.37
N ASP A 421 -21.33 -0.22 11.07
CA ASP A 421 -22.71 -0.36 10.54
C ASP A 421 -23.40 1.00 10.37
N GLU A 422 -23.17 1.95 11.28
CA GLU A 422 -23.65 3.32 11.14
C GLU A 422 -22.96 4.04 9.96
N VAL A 423 -21.67 3.83 9.75
CA VAL A 423 -20.94 4.33 8.58
C VAL A 423 -21.53 3.75 7.29
N ALA A 424 -21.87 2.45 7.25
CA ALA A 424 -22.56 1.84 6.11
C ALA A 424 -23.90 2.53 5.82
N ASP A 425 -24.67 2.88 6.86
CA ASP A 425 -25.94 3.59 6.72
C ASP A 425 -25.76 5.00 6.16
N VAL A 426 -24.77 5.74 6.63
CA VAL A 426 -24.42 7.07 6.08
C VAL A 426 -24.07 6.99 4.60
N ILE A 427 -23.22 6.02 4.21
CA ILE A 427 -22.84 5.79 2.80
C ILE A 427 -24.06 5.53 1.93
N VAL A 428 -24.92 4.60 2.33
CA VAL A 428 -26.09 4.22 1.55
C VAL A 428 -27.10 5.36 1.48
N THR A 429 -27.32 6.09 2.58
CA THR A 429 -28.20 7.27 2.62
C THR A 429 -27.74 8.35 1.63
N ALA A 430 -26.45 8.67 1.64
CA ALA A 430 -25.87 9.65 0.72
C ALA A 430 -25.99 9.22 -0.75
N LEU A 431 -25.71 7.95 -1.06
CA LEU A 431 -25.76 7.45 -2.43
C LEU A 431 -27.19 7.28 -2.96
N ARG A 432 -28.16 6.89 -2.13
CA ARG A 432 -29.58 6.82 -2.52
C ARG A 432 -30.19 8.19 -2.79
N ALA A 433 -29.68 9.25 -2.17
CA ALA A 433 -30.08 10.64 -2.42
C ALA A 433 -29.36 11.26 -3.64
N THR A 434 -28.59 10.47 -4.40
CA THR A 434 -27.77 10.91 -5.53
C THR A 434 -28.27 10.30 -6.83
N THR A 435 -28.38 11.11 -7.89
CA THR A 435 -28.74 10.65 -9.24
C THR A 435 -27.82 11.26 -10.28
N PRO A 436 -27.53 10.58 -11.41
CA PRO A 436 -26.83 11.21 -12.53
C PRO A 436 -27.59 12.47 -13.01
N ALA A 437 -26.88 13.54 -13.38
CA ALA A 437 -27.51 14.78 -13.85
C ALA A 437 -28.37 14.60 -15.11
N ASN A 438 -28.04 13.60 -15.93
CA ASN A 438 -28.81 13.11 -17.07
C ASN A 438 -28.34 11.70 -17.46
N ALA A 439 -29.03 11.05 -18.39
CA ALA A 439 -28.81 9.66 -18.80
C ALA A 439 -27.37 9.39 -19.36
N THR A 440 -26.65 10.39 -19.82
CA THR A 440 -25.28 10.26 -20.37
C THR A 440 -24.19 10.83 -19.48
N ALA A 441 -24.57 11.43 -18.35
CA ALA A 441 -23.62 12.06 -17.44
C ALA A 441 -22.78 11.02 -16.69
N LYS A 442 -21.46 11.06 -16.86
CA LYS A 442 -20.51 10.17 -16.15
C LYS A 442 -19.80 10.85 -14.98
N ALA A 443 -19.88 12.18 -14.84
CA ALA A 443 -19.25 12.93 -13.75
C ALA A 443 -20.22 13.85 -13.02
N LYS A 444 -21.21 14.44 -13.74
CA LYS A 444 -22.19 15.34 -13.15
C LYS A 444 -23.33 14.55 -12.50
N PHE A 445 -23.78 15.00 -11.35
CA PHE A 445 -24.85 14.38 -10.58
C PHE A 445 -25.68 15.46 -9.88
N ASN A 446 -26.86 15.05 -9.39
CA ASN A 446 -27.68 15.81 -8.46
C ASN A 446 -27.71 15.03 -7.15
N GLN A 447 -27.52 15.73 -6.04
CA GLN A 447 -27.66 15.17 -4.70
C GLN A 447 -28.58 16.07 -3.88
N ASP A 448 -29.46 15.48 -3.06
CA ASP A 448 -30.31 16.25 -2.16
C ASP A 448 -29.44 16.96 -1.10
N PRO A 449 -29.42 18.31 -1.07
CA PRO A 449 -28.54 19.06 -0.16
C PRO A 449 -28.87 18.83 1.32
N ALA A 450 -30.14 18.62 1.67
CA ALA A 450 -30.55 18.39 3.04
C ALA A 450 -30.05 17.03 3.55
N THR A 451 -30.13 15.99 2.71
CA THR A 451 -29.57 14.67 3.02
C THR A 451 -28.05 14.71 3.13
N ALA A 452 -27.34 15.41 2.22
CA ALA A 452 -25.89 15.55 2.32
C ALA A 452 -25.45 16.25 3.62
N GLU A 453 -26.17 17.32 4.04
CA GLU A 453 -25.92 18.00 5.31
C GLU A 453 -26.18 17.10 6.51
N ALA A 454 -27.28 16.35 6.51
CA ALA A 454 -27.60 15.40 7.58
C ALA A 454 -26.52 14.30 7.70
N CYS A 455 -26.00 13.80 6.57
CA CYS A 455 -24.89 12.84 6.54
C CYS A 455 -23.61 13.47 7.11
N ARG A 456 -23.24 14.70 6.75
CA ARG A 456 -22.09 15.42 7.33
C ARG A 456 -22.21 15.58 8.85
N ALA A 457 -23.41 15.92 9.32
CA ALA A 457 -23.66 16.05 10.77
C ALA A 457 -23.44 14.71 11.52
N ARG A 458 -23.90 13.61 10.92
CA ARG A 458 -23.65 12.25 11.48
C ARG A 458 -22.17 11.89 11.46
N CYS A 459 -21.44 12.19 10.38
CA CYS A 459 -19.99 11.99 10.31
C CYS A 459 -19.28 12.79 11.42
N ALA A 460 -19.67 14.05 11.62
CA ALA A 460 -19.09 14.89 12.67
C ALA A 460 -19.39 14.36 14.08
N ASP A 461 -20.60 13.83 14.34
CA ASP A 461 -20.95 13.22 15.61
C ASP A 461 -20.08 11.98 15.90
N LEU A 462 -19.94 11.07 14.92
CA LEU A 462 -19.08 9.90 15.03
C LEU A 462 -17.63 10.31 15.35
N LEU A 463 -17.06 11.26 14.61
CA LEU A 463 -15.69 11.73 14.78
C LEU A 463 -15.49 12.51 16.08
N SER A 464 -16.53 13.12 16.65
CA SER A 464 -16.45 13.81 17.96
C SER A 464 -16.11 12.86 19.10
N ARG A 465 -16.53 11.59 18.97
CA ARG A 465 -16.26 10.51 19.92
C ARG A 465 -14.85 9.91 19.75
N HIS A 466 -14.25 10.13 18.57
CA HIS A 466 -12.98 9.52 18.12
C HIS A 466 -12.03 10.57 17.51
N ARG A 467 -11.78 11.65 18.28
CA ARG A 467 -10.97 12.78 17.78
C ARG A 467 -9.55 12.34 17.41
N LEU A 468 -9.14 12.62 16.19
CA LEU A 468 -7.77 12.41 15.73
C LEU A 468 -6.79 13.28 16.52
N TYR A 469 -5.72 12.70 17.05
CA TYR A 469 -4.69 13.36 17.86
C TYR A 469 -5.28 14.27 18.94
N PRO A 470 -6.04 13.69 19.91
CA PRO A 470 -6.74 14.48 20.91
C PRO A 470 -5.79 15.29 21.80
N GLU A 471 -4.52 14.89 21.88
CA GLU A 471 -3.45 15.58 22.61
C GLU A 471 -2.89 16.81 21.87
N ILE A 472 -3.20 17.02 20.57
CA ILE A 472 -2.71 18.15 19.76
C ILE A 472 -3.77 19.25 19.72
N GLU A 473 -3.47 20.41 20.31
CA GLU A 473 -4.22 21.65 20.20
C GLU A 473 -3.28 22.71 19.60
N LEU A 474 -3.65 23.24 18.41
CA LEU A 474 -2.89 24.22 17.63
C LEU A 474 -3.57 25.58 17.67
#